data_85ade869b3fb5666ff7331712a9963f3
#
_entry.id   85ade869b3fb5666ff7331712a9963f3
#
_cell.length_a   1.000
_cell.length_b   1.000
_cell.length_c   1.000
_cell.angle_alpha   90.00
_cell.angle_beta   90.00
_cell.angle_gamma   90.00
#
_symmetry.space_group_name_H-M   'P 1'
#
loop_
_entity.id
_entity.type
_entity.pdbx_description
1 polymer ?
#
loop_
_entity_poly.entity_id
_entity_poly.type
_entity_poly.pdbx_seq_one_letter_code
_entity_poly.pdbx_strand_id
1 'polypeptide(L)'
;MICAHKLMDIQEDIRIHLISESFEIGMYGEGPGLITPNSWPILRPHWISDIGFDHPGDNHSAVKSSWLRKAVAIALSGRGARFHTGTKRKTVSSDGKKVHLSYPGGKTNESIEVDHIVDTEESEGSLWNGAVVTKPSEFASHVGLRPDGTFEIWWKGKEAPESPLQLMDWVGEDPSRELLRQSFLSETKLSNLKVTPHRT
;
A
#
# COMPACT_ATOMS: atom_id res chain seq x y z
N MET A 1 -4.74 2.72 -1.95
CA MET A 1 -5.40 2.84 -0.62
C MET A 1 -5.18 4.22 0.01
N ILE A 2 -3.97 4.75 0.15
CA ILE A 2 -3.73 6.10 0.74
C ILE A 2 -4.52 7.19 -0.02
N CYS A 3 -4.48 7.17 -1.36
CA CYS A 3 -5.29 8.08 -2.20
C CYS A 3 -6.79 7.99 -1.87
N ALA A 4 -7.31 6.78 -1.68
CA ALA A 4 -8.71 6.55 -1.33
C ALA A 4 -9.09 7.15 0.03
N HIS A 5 -8.25 6.97 1.05
CA HIS A 5 -8.46 7.60 2.36
C HIS A 5 -8.47 9.13 2.25
N LYS A 6 -7.50 9.71 1.51
CA LYS A 6 -7.44 11.15 1.29
C LYS A 6 -8.66 11.70 0.54
N LEU A 7 -9.17 10.94 -0.45
CA LEU A 7 -10.41 11.29 -1.16
C LEU A 7 -11.60 11.33 -0.21
N MET A 8 -11.76 10.32 0.63
CA MET A 8 -12.84 10.26 1.62
C MET A 8 -12.73 11.35 2.70
N ASP A 9 -11.53 11.91 2.92
CA ASP A 9 -11.35 13.06 3.81
C ASP A 9 -11.79 14.37 3.17
N ILE A 10 -11.74 14.45 1.84
CA ILE A 10 -12.12 15.66 1.08
C ILE A 10 -13.61 15.66 0.77
N GLN A 11 -14.18 14.48 0.52
CA GLN A 11 -15.57 14.31 0.11
C GLN A 11 -16.21 13.11 0.81
N GLU A 12 -17.11 13.37 1.77
CA GLU A 12 -17.72 12.33 2.61
C GLU A 12 -18.61 11.36 1.83
N ASP A 13 -19.34 11.84 0.82
CA ASP A 13 -20.30 11.04 0.02
C ASP A 13 -19.65 10.24 -1.10
N ILE A 14 -18.33 10.23 -1.20
CA ILE A 14 -17.62 9.52 -2.28
C ILE A 14 -17.74 8.01 -2.11
N ARG A 15 -18.10 7.33 -3.20
CA ARG A 15 -18.08 5.86 -3.26
C ARG A 15 -16.81 5.38 -3.91
N ILE A 16 -16.04 4.59 -3.19
CA ILE A 16 -14.75 4.07 -3.63
C ILE A 16 -14.85 2.57 -3.87
N HIS A 17 -14.39 2.16 -5.05
CA HIS A 17 -14.24 0.76 -5.44
C HIS A 17 -12.76 0.49 -5.69
N LEU A 18 -12.18 -0.47 -4.96
CA LEU A 18 -10.83 -0.96 -5.20
C LEU A 18 -10.90 -2.30 -5.90
N ILE A 19 -10.24 -2.39 -7.04
CA ILE A 19 -10.19 -3.60 -7.85
C ILE A 19 -8.77 -4.16 -7.73
N SER A 20 -8.65 -5.43 -7.36
CA SER A 20 -7.36 -6.11 -7.20
C SER A 20 -7.43 -7.52 -7.77
N GLU A 21 -6.41 -7.89 -8.55
CA GLU A 21 -6.25 -9.27 -9.03
C GLU A 21 -5.89 -10.24 -7.90
N SER A 22 -5.31 -9.73 -6.83
CA SER A 22 -5.00 -10.51 -5.64
C SER A 22 -6.27 -10.85 -4.87
N PHE A 23 -6.38 -12.09 -4.39
CA PHE A 23 -7.53 -12.54 -3.58
C PHE A 23 -7.55 -11.91 -2.19
N GLU A 24 -6.39 -11.50 -1.69
CA GLU A 24 -6.25 -10.88 -0.38
C GLU A 24 -5.36 -9.63 -0.46
N ILE A 25 -5.86 -8.53 0.11
CA ILE A 25 -5.14 -7.27 0.12
C ILE A 25 -4.08 -7.30 1.22
N GLY A 26 -2.84 -6.96 0.84
CA GLY A 26 -1.70 -6.87 1.77
C GLY A 26 -0.94 -8.17 1.99
N MET A 27 -1.39 -9.31 1.47
CA MET A 27 -0.74 -10.61 1.67
C MET A 27 0.33 -10.96 0.63
N TYR A 28 0.32 -10.32 -0.54
CA TYR A 28 1.30 -10.61 -1.59
C TYR A 28 2.55 -9.74 -1.46
N GLY A 29 3.68 -10.41 -1.30
CA GLY A 29 5.00 -9.81 -1.24
C GLY A 29 5.20 -8.95 0.01
N GLU A 30 6.34 -9.08 0.64
CA GLU A 30 6.79 -8.12 1.65
C GLU A 30 7.58 -7.04 0.93
N GLY A 31 7.01 -5.85 0.83
CA GLY A 31 7.76 -4.67 0.41
C GLY A 31 8.40 -3.98 1.62
N PRO A 32 9.16 -2.91 1.38
CA PRO A 32 9.77 -2.14 2.44
C PRO A 32 8.75 -1.61 3.44
N GLY A 33 9.03 -1.87 4.72
CA GLY A 33 8.30 -1.32 5.86
C GLY A 33 9.11 -0.27 6.62
N LEU A 34 10.19 0.23 6.02
CA LEU A 34 11.05 1.24 6.65
C LEU A 34 10.30 2.56 6.82
N ILE A 35 10.43 3.13 8.01
CA ILE A 35 9.80 4.38 8.41
C ILE A 35 10.90 5.38 8.70
N THR A 36 10.85 6.51 8.02
CA THR A 36 11.64 7.68 8.40
C THR A 36 10.77 8.62 9.23
N PRO A 37 11.34 9.49 10.06
CA PRO A 37 10.57 10.48 10.82
C PRO A 37 9.61 11.31 9.94
N ASN A 38 9.94 11.50 8.67
CA ASN A 38 9.13 12.25 7.71
C ASN A 38 8.05 11.42 7.04
N SER A 39 8.11 10.09 7.06
CA SER A 39 7.14 9.23 6.36
C SER A 39 5.96 8.82 7.23
N TRP A 40 6.15 8.74 8.55
CA TRP A 40 5.10 8.30 9.46
C TRP A 40 3.88 9.24 9.54
N PRO A 41 4.02 10.57 9.56
CA PRO A 41 2.89 11.49 9.55
C PRO A 41 1.97 11.40 8.33
N ILE A 42 2.39 10.70 7.28
CA ILE A 42 1.62 10.49 6.06
C ILE A 42 0.43 9.55 6.28
N LEU A 43 0.58 8.62 7.21
CA LEU A 43 -0.48 7.72 7.64
C LEU A 43 -1.10 8.28 8.90
N ARG A 44 -2.36 8.67 8.82
CA ARG A 44 -3.08 9.16 10.00
C ARG A 44 -3.15 8.06 11.06
N PRO A 45 -2.84 8.35 12.33
CA PRO A 45 -2.84 7.34 13.39
C PRO A 45 -4.15 6.55 13.47
N HIS A 46 -5.31 7.20 13.27
CA HIS A 46 -6.61 6.54 13.33
C HIS A 46 -6.86 5.53 12.19
N TRP A 47 -6.07 5.53 11.11
CA TRP A 47 -6.21 4.50 10.07
C TRP A 47 -5.65 3.14 10.50
N ILE A 48 -4.84 3.11 11.53
CA ILE A 48 -4.20 1.89 12.02
C ILE A 48 -4.53 1.57 13.48
N SER A 49 -4.90 2.56 14.31
CA SER A 49 -5.17 2.37 15.74
C SER A 49 -6.44 1.57 16.01
N ASP A 50 -7.47 1.71 15.18
CA ASP A 50 -8.77 1.05 15.39
C ASP A 50 -8.73 -0.47 15.21
N ILE A 51 -7.63 -1.02 14.73
CA ILE A 51 -7.46 -2.44 14.44
C ILE A 51 -6.38 -3.10 15.29
N GLY A 52 -5.97 -2.45 16.39
CA GLY A 52 -5.00 -3.01 17.34
C GLY A 52 -3.58 -3.12 16.78
N PHE A 53 -3.25 -2.34 15.77
CA PHE A 53 -1.89 -2.21 15.29
C PHE A 53 -1.16 -1.19 16.15
N ASP A 54 -0.18 -1.65 16.91
CA ASP A 54 0.64 -0.76 17.73
C ASP A 54 1.43 0.21 16.84
N HIS A 55 1.29 1.47 17.16
CA HIS A 55 2.11 2.53 16.59
C HIS A 55 3.57 2.19 16.85
N PRO A 56 4.46 2.23 15.85
CA PRO A 56 5.87 2.14 16.15
C PRO A 56 6.22 3.31 17.07
N GLY A 57 6.66 3.00 18.28
CA GLY A 57 7.12 4.00 19.22
C GLY A 57 8.34 4.75 18.66
N ASP A 58 8.75 5.81 19.34
CA ASP A 58 9.83 6.73 18.88
C ASP A 58 11.15 6.03 18.53
N ASN A 59 11.35 4.82 19.04
CA ASN A 59 12.58 4.03 18.81
C ASN A 59 12.47 3.00 17.68
N HIS A 60 11.31 2.90 17.01
CA HIS A 60 11.12 1.94 15.94
C HIS A 60 11.16 2.64 14.58
N SER A 61 11.87 2.02 13.65
CA SER A 61 12.10 2.57 12.31
C SER A 61 11.66 1.64 11.18
N ALA A 62 10.92 0.58 11.51
CA ALA A 62 10.29 -0.29 10.54
C ALA A 62 9.00 -0.90 11.07
N VAL A 63 8.10 -1.27 10.15
CA VAL A 63 6.88 -2.04 10.41
C VAL A 63 6.78 -3.21 9.43
N LYS A 64 6.01 -4.22 9.76
CA LYS A 64 5.70 -5.27 8.80
C LYS A 64 4.78 -4.69 7.71
N SER A 65 5.31 -4.55 6.49
CA SER A 65 4.64 -3.88 5.37
C SER A 65 3.29 -4.51 5.02
N SER A 66 3.18 -5.85 5.04
CA SER A 66 1.91 -6.54 4.79
C SER A 66 0.85 -6.20 5.84
N TRP A 67 1.23 -6.11 7.11
CA TRP A 67 0.32 -5.72 8.18
C TRP A 67 -0.14 -4.27 8.05
N LEU A 68 0.78 -3.37 7.74
CA LEU A 68 0.45 -1.97 7.49
C LEU A 68 -0.56 -1.83 6.35
N ARG A 69 -0.32 -2.53 5.22
CA ARG A 69 -1.25 -2.52 4.07
C ARG A 69 -2.61 -3.08 4.44
N LYS A 70 -2.65 -4.18 5.19
CA LYS A 70 -3.89 -4.79 5.66
C LYS A 70 -4.65 -3.88 6.62
N ALA A 71 -3.94 -3.23 7.53
CA ALA A 71 -4.48 -2.25 8.45
C ALA A 71 -5.17 -1.10 7.73
N VAL A 72 -4.47 -0.49 6.78
CA VAL A 72 -5.01 0.61 5.95
C VAL A 72 -6.23 0.15 5.13
N ALA A 73 -6.23 -1.09 4.63
CA ALA A 73 -7.36 -1.65 3.89
C ALA A 73 -8.59 -1.86 4.80
N ILE A 74 -8.41 -2.40 6.00
CA ILE A 74 -9.50 -2.60 6.97
C ILE A 74 -10.11 -1.26 7.37
N ALA A 75 -9.29 -0.27 7.70
CA ALA A 75 -9.76 1.07 8.03
C ALA A 75 -10.54 1.70 6.86
N LEU A 76 -10.07 1.49 5.62
CA LEU A 76 -10.75 1.99 4.43
C LEU A 76 -12.09 1.29 4.19
N SER A 77 -12.16 -0.03 4.42
CA SER A 77 -13.41 -0.80 4.38
C SER A 77 -14.41 -0.31 5.44
N GLY A 78 -13.93 -0.03 6.66
CA GLY A 78 -14.75 0.56 7.74
C GLY A 78 -15.32 1.92 7.38
N ARG A 79 -14.69 2.67 6.50
CA ARG A 79 -15.18 3.93 5.93
C ARG A 79 -16.15 3.75 4.76
N GLY A 80 -16.48 2.52 4.36
CA GLY A 80 -17.45 2.22 3.31
C GLY A 80 -16.87 1.96 1.92
N ALA A 81 -15.54 1.91 1.76
CA ALA A 81 -14.95 1.50 0.49
C ALA A 81 -15.24 0.03 0.18
N ARG A 82 -15.51 -0.28 -1.08
CA ARG A 82 -15.78 -1.63 -1.56
C ARG A 82 -14.55 -2.22 -2.22
N PHE A 83 -14.23 -3.46 -1.85
CA PHE A 83 -13.10 -4.20 -2.40
C PHE A 83 -13.59 -5.31 -3.32
N HIS A 84 -13.06 -5.35 -4.54
CA HIS A 84 -13.24 -6.40 -5.53
C HIS A 84 -11.93 -7.15 -5.67
N THR A 85 -11.74 -8.16 -4.81
CA THR A 85 -10.52 -8.99 -4.79
C THR A 85 -10.63 -10.16 -5.75
N GLY A 86 -9.50 -10.68 -6.22
CA GLY A 86 -9.47 -11.72 -7.24
C GLY A 86 -10.10 -11.27 -8.58
N THR A 87 -10.15 -9.97 -8.83
CA THR A 87 -10.95 -9.38 -9.90
C THR A 87 -10.07 -8.53 -10.81
N LYS A 88 -10.24 -8.69 -12.12
CA LYS A 88 -9.57 -7.86 -13.13
C LYS A 88 -10.53 -6.84 -13.72
N ARG A 89 -9.99 -5.66 -14.04
CA ARG A 89 -10.63 -4.73 -14.95
C ARG A 89 -10.56 -5.30 -16.37
N LYS A 90 -11.71 -5.66 -16.97
CA LYS A 90 -11.76 -6.21 -18.31
C LYS A 90 -11.71 -5.12 -19.37
N THR A 91 -12.63 -4.18 -19.30
CA THR A 91 -12.75 -3.05 -20.23
C THR A 91 -13.32 -1.84 -19.53
N VAL A 92 -13.10 -0.69 -20.14
CA VAL A 92 -13.76 0.58 -19.78
C VAL A 92 -14.62 0.98 -20.97
N SER A 93 -15.81 1.51 -20.71
CA SER A 93 -16.69 2.06 -21.76
C SER A 93 -16.01 3.23 -22.48
N SER A 94 -16.45 3.52 -23.71
CA SER A 94 -15.87 4.58 -24.52
C SER A 94 -15.99 5.98 -23.90
N ASP A 95 -16.98 6.20 -23.05
CA ASP A 95 -17.18 7.44 -22.30
C ASP A 95 -16.41 7.49 -20.97
N GLY A 96 -15.69 6.42 -20.62
CA GLY A 96 -14.92 6.30 -19.39
C GLY A 96 -15.74 6.13 -18.11
N LYS A 97 -17.07 6.03 -18.21
CA LYS A 97 -17.97 6.05 -17.05
C LYS A 97 -18.39 4.67 -16.53
N LYS A 98 -18.04 3.61 -17.25
CA LYS A 98 -18.39 2.25 -16.85
C LYS A 98 -17.19 1.32 -16.93
N VAL A 99 -16.92 0.65 -15.83
CA VAL A 99 -15.85 -0.35 -15.71
C VAL A 99 -16.47 -1.73 -15.67
N HIS A 100 -16.08 -2.59 -16.60
CA HIS A 100 -16.48 -4.00 -16.63
C HIS A 100 -15.46 -4.84 -15.87
N LEU A 101 -15.96 -5.67 -14.97
CA LEU A 101 -15.17 -6.55 -14.13
C LEU A 101 -15.17 -7.98 -14.65
N SER A 102 -14.07 -8.68 -14.45
CA SER A 102 -13.92 -10.11 -14.71
C SER A 102 -13.50 -10.81 -13.44
N TYR A 103 -14.30 -11.78 -13.02
CA TYR A 103 -14.04 -12.63 -11.86
C TYR A 103 -13.47 -13.99 -12.28
N PRO A 104 -12.70 -14.67 -11.43
CA PRO A 104 -12.28 -16.04 -11.66
C PRO A 104 -13.48 -16.95 -11.88
N GLY A 105 -13.43 -17.77 -12.92
CA GLY A 105 -14.53 -18.67 -13.27
C GLY A 105 -15.61 -18.10 -14.20
N GLY A 106 -15.50 -16.85 -14.63
CA GLY A 106 -16.22 -16.30 -15.80
C GLY A 106 -17.74 -16.13 -15.65
N LYS A 107 -18.31 -16.19 -14.44
CA LYS A 107 -19.77 -16.30 -14.26
C LYS A 107 -20.53 -14.98 -14.10
N THR A 108 -19.89 -13.85 -13.97
CA THR A 108 -20.59 -12.56 -13.85
C THR A 108 -19.90 -11.46 -14.64
N ASN A 109 -20.61 -10.88 -15.59
CA ASN A 109 -20.23 -9.59 -16.18
C ASN A 109 -20.81 -8.48 -15.29
N GLU A 110 -20.14 -8.22 -14.18
CA GLU A 110 -20.50 -7.07 -13.36
C GLU A 110 -19.89 -5.81 -13.97
N SER A 111 -20.61 -4.71 -13.89
CA SER A 111 -20.10 -3.40 -14.28
C SER A 111 -20.38 -2.39 -13.20
N ILE A 112 -19.44 -1.51 -13.00
CA ILE A 112 -19.53 -0.40 -12.03
C ILE A 112 -19.56 0.90 -12.80
N GLU A 113 -20.51 1.78 -12.48
CA GLU A 113 -20.51 3.15 -12.95
C GLU A 113 -19.56 3.98 -12.10
N VAL A 114 -18.71 4.78 -12.75
CA VAL A 114 -17.66 5.56 -12.13
C VAL A 114 -17.53 6.93 -12.77
N ASP A 115 -17.18 7.91 -11.98
CA ASP A 115 -16.85 9.27 -12.48
C ASP A 115 -15.36 9.36 -12.81
N HIS A 116 -14.53 8.64 -12.06
CA HIS A 116 -13.07 8.66 -12.20
C HIS A 116 -12.46 7.27 -12.02
N ILE A 117 -11.37 7.03 -12.74
CA ILE A 117 -10.54 5.84 -12.61
C ILE A 117 -9.14 6.28 -12.21
N VAL A 118 -8.61 5.69 -11.16
CA VAL A 118 -7.23 5.91 -10.71
C VAL A 118 -6.47 4.59 -10.85
N ASP A 119 -5.59 4.53 -11.82
CA ASP A 119 -4.68 3.40 -11.97
C ASP A 119 -3.50 3.52 -11.01
N THR A 120 -3.14 2.41 -10.39
CA THR A 120 -1.89 2.31 -9.62
C THR A 120 -0.76 1.93 -10.58
N GLU A 121 0.35 2.61 -10.45
CA GLU A 121 1.55 2.29 -11.23
C GLU A 121 2.31 1.13 -10.58
N GLU A 122 2.91 0.30 -11.41
CA GLU A 122 3.90 -0.67 -10.94
C GLU A 122 5.15 0.07 -10.47
N SER A 123 5.86 -0.52 -9.50
CA SER A 123 7.12 0.05 -9.04
C SER A 123 8.18 -0.17 -10.11
N GLU A 124 8.77 0.92 -10.61
CA GLU A 124 9.95 0.88 -11.45
C GLU A 124 11.20 1.03 -10.57
N GLY A 125 12.31 0.45 -10.99
CA GLY A 125 13.56 0.60 -10.25
C GLY A 125 14.46 -0.63 -10.28
N SER A 126 15.32 -0.73 -9.28
CA SER A 126 16.25 -1.84 -9.10
C SER A 126 15.65 -2.94 -8.22
N LEU A 127 16.08 -4.16 -8.43
CA LEU A 127 15.80 -5.26 -7.50
C LEU A 127 16.61 -5.06 -6.21
N TRP A 128 15.92 -5.11 -5.08
CA TRP A 128 16.47 -5.12 -3.74
C TRP A 128 16.20 -6.47 -3.08
N ASN A 129 17.22 -6.99 -2.39
CA ASN A 129 17.03 -8.09 -1.47
C ASN A 129 16.70 -7.54 -0.09
N GLY A 130 15.79 -8.20 0.61
CA GLY A 130 15.40 -7.84 1.95
C GLY A 130 15.40 -9.05 2.88
N ALA A 131 15.55 -8.80 4.16
CA ALA A 131 15.38 -9.83 5.18
C ALA A 131 14.86 -9.25 6.49
N VAL A 132 14.22 -10.13 7.26
CA VAL A 132 14.00 -9.93 8.69
C VAL A 132 15.02 -10.77 9.45
N VAL A 133 15.74 -10.13 10.35
CA VAL A 133 16.84 -10.73 11.10
C VAL A 133 16.78 -10.35 12.58
N THR A 134 17.45 -11.13 13.43
CA THR A 134 17.60 -10.79 14.86
C THR A 134 18.74 -9.82 15.13
N LYS A 135 19.69 -9.72 14.20
CA LYS A 135 20.81 -8.77 14.26
C LYS A 135 21.06 -8.22 12.86
N PRO A 136 21.29 -6.92 12.70
CA PRO A 136 21.58 -6.33 11.39
C PRO A 136 22.94 -6.84 10.87
N SER A 137 23.04 -6.95 9.54
CA SER A 137 24.26 -7.32 8.84
C SER A 137 25.02 -6.07 8.37
N GLU A 138 26.35 -6.12 8.38
CA GLU A 138 27.19 -4.97 7.98
C GLU A 138 27.03 -4.58 6.50
N PHE A 139 26.66 -5.54 5.63
CA PHE A 139 26.42 -5.29 4.22
C PHE A 139 25.08 -4.62 3.93
N ALA A 140 24.18 -4.51 4.93
CA ALA A 140 22.88 -3.92 4.74
C ALA A 140 22.98 -2.42 4.46
N SER A 141 22.38 -1.98 3.35
CA SER A 141 22.34 -0.56 2.98
C SER A 141 21.31 0.21 3.80
N HIS A 142 20.23 -0.46 4.19
CA HIS A 142 19.17 0.12 5.02
C HIS A 142 18.81 -0.87 6.13
N VAL A 143 18.58 -0.33 7.32
CA VAL A 143 18.23 -1.11 8.51
C VAL A 143 17.12 -0.37 9.26
N GLY A 144 16.08 -1.09 9.65
CA GLY A 144 15.00 -0.57 10.50
C GLY A 144 14.68 -1.55 11.63
N LEU A 145 14.50 -1.03 12.84
CA LEU A 145 14.05 -1.80 14.01
C LEU A 145 12.53 -1.89 14.00
N ARG A 146 12.01 -3.11 14.08
CA ARG A 146 10.57 -3.39 14.19
C ARG A 146 10.12 -3.42 15.67
N PRO A 147 8.81 -3.21 15.95
CA PRO A 147 8.27 -3.27 17.31
C PRO A 147 8.47 -4.61 18.03
N ASP A 148 8.62 -5.71 17.32
CA ASP A 148 8.88 -7.03 17.85
C ASP A 148 10.36 -7.28 18.22
N GLY A 149 11.21 -6.27 18.06
CA GLY A 149 12.65 -6.36 18.35
C GLY A 149 13.47 -6.97 17.22
N THR A 150 12.86 -7.33 16.10
CA THR A 150 13.59 -7.79 14.91
C THR A 150 14.03 -6.61 14.05
N PHE A 151 14.94 -6.85 13.13
CA PHE A 151 15.42 -5.84 12.19
C PHE A 151 14.97 -6.20 10.79
N GLU A 152 14.46 -5.20 10.07
CA GLU A 152 14.27 -5.25 8.65
C GLU A 152 15.50 -4.67 7.97
N ILE A 153 16.13 -5.43 7.07
CA ILE A 153 17.32 -5.00 6.34
C ILE A 153 17.08 -5.11 4.84
N TRP A 154 17.68 -4.16 4.08
CA TRP A 154 17.64 -4.15 2.63
C TRP A 154 19.03 -3.89 2.05
N TRP A 155 19.36 -4.60 0.95
CA TRP A 155 20.65 -4.48 0.28
C TRP A 155 20.55 -4.80 -1.21
N LYS A 156 21.61 -4.46 -1.95
CA LYS A 156 21.84 -4.89 -3.33
C LYS A 156 23.07 -5.79 -3.36
N GLY A 157 23.05 -6.80 -4.22
CA GLY A 157 24.19 -7.70 -4.37
C GLY A 157 23.85 -9.14 -4.03
N LYS A 158 24.89 -9.97 -3.86
CA LYS A 158 24.77 -11.42 -3.67
C LYS A 158 24.93 -11.87 -2.21
N GLU A 159 25.25 -10.96 -1.33
CA GLU A 159 25.38 -11.22 0.09
C GLU A 159 24.05 -11.72 0.64
N ALA A 160 24.11 -12.53 1.68
CA ALA A 160 22.93 -13.03 2.37
C ALA A 160 23.20 -13.12 3.88
N PRO A 161 22.19 -12.82 4.73
CA PRO A 161 22.33 -13.03 6.17
C PRO A 161 22.40 -14.52 6.50
N GLU A 162 23.15 -14.88 7.55
CA GLU A 162 23.38 -16.29 7.91
C GLU A 162 22.12 -17.02 8.35
N SER A 163 21.23 -16.35 9.04
CA SER A 163 20.02 -16.96 9.63
C SER A 163 18.84 -15.98 9.56
N PRO A 164 18.29 -15.72 8.36
CA PRO A 164 17.15 -14.84 8.23
C PRO A 164 15.89 -15.50 8.78
N LEU A 165 15.08 -14.74 9.49
CA LEU A 165 13.73 -15.16 9.90
C LEU A 165 12.77 -15.14 8.70
N GLN A 166 13.01 -14.23 7.75
CA GLN A 166 12.27 -14.09 6.51
C GLN A 166 13.19 -13.51 5.44
N LEU A 167 13.06 -14.01 4.22
CA LEU A 167 13.65 -13.39 3.03
C LEU A 167 12.58 -12.67 2.23
N MET A 168 12.96 -11.57 1.61
CA MET A 168 12.07 -10.71 0.83
C MET A 168 12.82 -10.22 -0.41
N ASP A 169 12.06 -9.87 -1.43
CA ASP A 169 12.55 -9.14 -2.60
C ASP A 169 11.57 -8.01 -2.96
N TRP A 170 12.11 -6.94 -3.51
CA TRP A 170 11.30 -5.80 -3.92
C TRP A 170 11.99 -5.05 -5.06
N VAL A 171 11.17 -4.55 -5.99
CA VAL A 171 11.62 -3.71 -7.10
C VAL A 171 11.21 -2.27 -6.83
N GLY A 172 12.15 -1.37 -6.83
CA GLY A 172 11.91 0.05 -6.60
C GLY A 172 13.20 0.86 -6.52
N GLU A 173 13.07 2.14 -6.22
CA GLU A 173 14.21 3.05 -6.18
C GLU A 173 14.99 2.94 -4.86
N ASP A 174 14.30 3.14 -3.74
CA ASP A 174 14.90 3.23 -2.41
C ASP A 174 13.92 2.70 -1.34
N PRO A 175 14.26 1.59 -0.65
CA PRO A 175 13.40 1.00 0.39
C PRO A 175 13.05 1.97 1.51
N SER A 176 13.96 2.89 1.88
CA SER A 176 13.72 3.85 2.97
C SER A 176 12.75 4.97 2.61
N ARG A 177 12.48 5.14 1.32
CA ARG A 177 11.61 6.20 0.78
C ARG A 177 10.28 5.70 0.25
N GLU A 178 10.06 4.40 0.22
CA GLU A 178 8.88 3.83 -0.47
C GLU A 178 7.56 4.33 0.11
N LEU A 179 7.40 4.38 1.42
CA LEU A 179 6.17 4.91 2.03
C LEU A 179 5.94 6.39 1.70
N LEU A 180 7.01 7.19 1.70
CA LEU A 180 6.96 8.60 1.32
C LEU A 180 6.58 8.76 -0.16
N ARG A 181 7.18 7.95 -1.04
CA ARG A 181 6.87 7.92 -2.47
C ARG A 181 5.39 7.59 -2.72
N GLN A 182 4.85 6.59 -2.03
CA GLN A 182 3.44 6.21 -2.12
C GLN A 182 2.49 7.35 -1.74
N SER A 183 2.85 8.12 -0.72
CA SER A 183 2.06 9.29 -0.34
C SER A 183 2.13 10.39 -1.39
N PHE A 184 3.31 10.71 -1.87
CA PHE A 184 3.50 11.73 -2.91
C PHE A 184 2.74 11.39 -4.19
N LEU A 185 2.81 10.14 -4.66
CA LEU A 185 2.03 9.67 -5.79
C LEU A 185 0.52 9.79 -5.53
N SER A 186 0.09 9.52 -4.30
CA SER A 186 -1.31 9.69 -3.94
C SER A 186 -1.77 11.14 -4.03
N GLU A 187 -0.95 12.09 -3.61
CA GLU A 187 -1.25 13.52 -3.72
C GLU A 187 -1.27 14.02 -5.16
N THR A 188 -0.31 13.56 -5.96
CA THR A 188 -0.27 13.88 -7.40
C THR A 188 -1.52 13.37 -8.10
N LYS A 189 -1.94 12.14 -7.83
CA LYS A 189 -3.16 11.58 -8.41
C LYS A 189 -4.42 12.33 -7.97
N LEU A 190 -4.49 12.73 -6.70
CA LEU A 190 -5.60 13.53 -6.17
C LEU A 190 -5.70 14.89 -6.84
N SER A 191 -4.58 15.58 -7.03
CA SER A 191 -4.56 16.89 -7.68
C SER A 191 -5.04 16.84 -9.14
N ASN A 192 -4.85 15.70 -9.80
CA ASN A 192 -5.31 15.47 -11.18
C ASN A 192 -6.80 15.08 -11.25
N LEU A 193 -7.40 14.61 -10.14
CA LEU A 193 -8.83 14.40 -10.07
C LEU A 193 -9.49 15.75 -9.83
N LYS A 194 -10.22 16.27 -10.82
CA LYS A 194 -11.04 17.46 -10.67
C LYS A 194 -12.26 17.15 -9.78
N VAL A 195 -12.01 16.79 -8.53
CA VAL A 195 -13.07 16.58 -7.55
C VAL A 195 -13.60 17.96 -7.15
N THR A 196 -14.78 18.29 -7.61
CA THR A 196 -15.46 19.53 -7.22
C THR A 196 -16.12 19.26 -5.86
N PRO A 197 -15.75 19.98 -4.78
CA PRO A 197 -16.47 19.84 -3.53
C PRO A 197 -17.94 20.18 -3.79
N HIS A 198 -18.84 19.30 -3.41
CA HIS A 198 -20.27 19.63 -3.38
C HIS A 198 -20.44 20.83 -2.46
N ARG A 199 -20.82 21.97 -2.99
CA ARG A 199 -21.30 23.11 -2.19
C ARG A 199 -22.59 22.66 -1.53
N THR A 200 -22.55 22.48 -0.23
CA THR A 200 -23.75 22.44 0.63
C THR A 200 -24.47 23.77 0.58
#